data_a48bc2bf6b69a29600659ff16843a845
#
_entry.id   a48bc2bf6b69a29600659ff16843a845
#
_cell.length_a   1.000
_cell.length_b   1.000
_cell.length_c   1.000
_cell.angle_alpha   90.00
_cell.angle_beta   90.00
_cell.angle_gamma   90.00
#
_symmetry.space_group_name_H-M   'P 1'
#
loop_
_entity.id
_entity.type
_entity.pdbx_description
1 polymer ?
#
loop_
_entity_poly.entity_id
_entity_poly.type
_entity_poly.pdbx_seq_one_letter_code
_entity_poly.pdbx_strand_id
1 'polypeptide(L)'
;YAICDEETLYITSDPLAPNERDRYETPRRADERASVLSHAQTALERCIARGFGAHGLPRIGRGDWNDALDEVGGESVWLAWFLASNAARFAALLDHLGREGAARFARCAEKAAQAADKAWTGRWYARGYFASGEVLGGEERIDSVAQSWAVLSGALPDSNRPGIAVDSAVRRLVDRAEDLVRLFTPPYSPDER
;
A
#
# COMPACT_ATOMS: atom_id res chain seq x y z
N TYR A 1 -10.39 -21.29 -11.08
CA TYR A 1 -10.86 -19.87 -11.15
C TYR A 1 -12.39 -19.72 -11.15
N ALA A 2 -13.16 -20.80 -10.91
CA ALA A 2 -14.63 -20.77 -10.88
C ALA A 2 -15.20 -19.72 -9.91
N ILE A 3 -14.54 -19.50 -8.77
CA ILE A 3 -14.93 -18.49 -7.78
C ILE A 3 -14.99 -17.06 -8.35
N CYS A 4 -14.26 -16.75 -9.42
CA CYS A 4 -14.25 -15.41 -10.00
C CYS A 4 -15.63 -14.97 -10.54
N ASP A 5 -16.44 -15.92 -10.98
CA ASP A 5 -17.76 -15.68 -11.55
C ASP A 5 -18.89 -15.89 -10.53
N GLU A 6 -18.58 -16.31 -9.29
CA GLU A 6 -19.56 -16.41 -8.20
C GLU A 6 -20.06 -15.04 -7.80
N GLU A 7 -21.39 -14.88 -7.73
CA GLU A 7 -22.01 -13.64 -7.31
C GLU A 7 -22.14 -13.55 -5.79
N THR A 8 -21.72 -12.43 -5.24
CA THR A 8 -21.90 -12.13 -3.81
C THR A 8 -22.44 -10.71 -3.62
N LEU A 9 -23.04 -10.46 -2.46
CA LEU A 9 -23.59 -9.16 -2.09
C LEU A 9 -22.47 -8.22 -1.63
N TYR A 10 -22.59 -6.94 -1.91
CA TYR A 10 -21.83 -5.93 -1.21
C TYR A 10 -22.30 -5.81 0.23
N ILE A 11 -21.42 -5.36 1.10
CA ILE A 11 -21.78 -4.85 2.41
C ILE A 11 -21.87 -3.32 2.34
N THR A 12 -22.74 -2.74 3.11
CA THR A 12 -22.94 -1.29 3.14
C THR A 12 -23.04 -0.78 4.58
N SER A 13 -22.68 0.47 4.76
CA SER A 13 -22.89 1.26 5.95
C SER A 13 -23.25 2.69 5.56
N ASP A 14 -23.76 3.47 6.50
CA ASP A 14 -23.99 4.88 6.26
C ASP A 14 -22.63 5.62 6.21
N PRO A 15 -22.51 6.67 5.39
CA PRO A 15 -21.30 7.49 5.40
C PRO A 15 -21.02 8.05 6.80
N LEU A 16 -19.74 8.20 7.12
CA LEU A 16 -19.35 8.88 8.35
C LEU A 16 -19.83 10.35 8.33
N ALA A 17 -20.30 10.84 9.46
CA ALA A 17 -20.62 12.26 9.62
C ALA A 17 -19.33 13.11 9.50
N PRO A 18 -19.42 14.42 9.14
CA PRO A 18 -18.23 15.26 8.92
C PRO A 18 -17.28 15.37 10.12
N ASN A 19 -17.79 15.18 11.33
CA ASN A 19 -17.05 15.21 12.60
C ASN A 19 -16.72 13.81 13.16
N GLU A 20 -17.08 12.76 12.45
CA GLU A 20 -16.87 11.37 12.84
C GLU A 20 -15.61 10.81 12.17
N ARG A 21 -14.66 10.30 12.96
CA ARG A 21 -13.41 9.72 12.43
C ARG A 21 -13.60 8.26 12.02
N ASP A 22 -14.31 7.51 12.84
CA ASP A 22 -14.55 6.08 12.67
C ASP A 22 -15.89 5.69 13.32
N ARG A 23 -16.37 4.51 12.97
CA ARG A 23 -17.58 3.93 13.56
C ARG A 23 -17.48 2.42 13.57
N TYR A 24 -17.74 1.84 14.74
CA TYR A 24 -17.95 0.40 14.89
C TYR A 24 -19.44 0.08 14.75
N GLU A 25 -19.78 -0.63 13.68
CA GLU A 25 -21.17 -1.04 13.46
C GLU A 25 -21.24 -2.45 12.85
N THR A 26 -22.40 -3.10 13.00
CA THR A 26 -22.67 -4.33 12.25
C THR A 26 -22.97 -3.99 10.79
N PRO A 27 -22.15 -4.45 9.84
CA PRO A 27 -22.38 -4.12 8.43
C PRO A 27 -23.70 -4.72 7.95
N ARG A 28 -24.41 -3.98 7.11
CA ARG A 28 -25.63 -4.44 6.45
C ARG A 28 -25.29 -5.03 5.07
N ARG A 29 -26.06 -6.00 4.64
CA ARG A 29 -25.99 -6.49 3.25
C ARG A 29 -26.67 -5.48 2.34
N ALA A 30 -26.01 -5.10 1.25
CA ALA A 30 -26.63 -4.35 0.17
C ALA A 30 -27.49 -5.30 -0.70
N ASP A 31 -28.43 -4.73 -1.45
CA ASP A 31 -29.19 -5.52 -2.44
C ASP A 31 -28.38 -5.77 -3.72
N GLU A 32 -27.34 -4.97 -3.94
CA GLU A 32 -26.47 -5.07 -5.11
C GLU A 32 -25.57 -6.32 -5.01
N ARG A 33 -25.53 -7.07 -6.12
CA ARG A 33 -24.69 -8.24 -6.30
C ARG A 33 -23.68 -8.00 -7.42
N ALA A 34 -22.53 -8.58 -7.28
CA ALA A 34 -21.53 -8.63 -8.33
C ALA A 34 -20.67 -9.88 -8.19
N SER A 35 -19.96 -10.24 -9.26
CA SER A 35 -19.02 -11.35 -9.18
C SER A 35 -17.83 -11.02 -8.25
N VAL A 36 -17.20 -12.03 -7.69
CA VAL A 36 -15.98 -11.88 -6.89
C VAL A 36 -14.91 -11.12 -7.67
N LEU A 37 -14.79 -11.39 -8.97
CA LEU A 37 -13.89 -10.64 -9.86
C LEU A 37 -14.22 -9.15 -9.90
N SER A 38 -15.50 -8.79 -10.01
CA SER A 38 -15.95 -7.39 -10.00
C SER A 38 -15.68 -6.71 -8.66
N HIS A 39 -15.84 -7.41 -7.54
CA HIS A 39 -15.47 -6.89 -6.21
C HIS A 39 -13.97 -6.57 -6.13
N ALA A 40 -13.11 -7.48 -6.60
CA ALA A 40 -11.66 -7.27 -6.63
C ALA A 40 -11.27 -6.10 -7.54
N GLN A 41 -11.90 -6.00 -8.71
CA GLN A 41 -11.70 -4.88 -9.64
C GLN A 41 -12.11 -3.55 -9.00
N THR A 42 -13.28 -3.49 -8.40
CA THR A 42 -13.79 -2.29 -7.72
C THR A 42 -12.86 -1.84 -6.60
N ALA A 43 -12.30 -2.77 -5.81
CA ALA A 43 -11.35 -2.46 -4.76
C ALA A 43 -10.09 -1.78 -5.31
N LEU A 44 -9.49 -2.34 -6.38
CA LEU A 44 -8.31 -1.75 -7.02
C LEU A 44 -8.64 -0.39 -7.68
N GLU A 45 -9.78 -0.27 -8.34
CA GLU A 45 -10.22 0.98 -8.97
C GLU A 45 -10.45 2.09 -7.95
N ARG A 46 -10.99 1.77 -6.77
CA ARG A 46 -11.12 2.74 -5.67
C ARG A 46 -9.78 3.21 -5.14
N CYS A 47 -8.79 2.32 -5.02
CA CYS A 47 -7.42 2.71 -4.66
C CYS A 47 -6.83 3.67 -5.69
N ILE A 48 -6.99 3.38 -6.98
CA ILE A 48 -6.50 4.23 -8.08
C ILE A 48 -7.23 5.57 -8.11
N ALA A 49 -8.56 5.56 -7.93
CA ALA A 49 -9.40 6.75 -7.94
C ALA A 49 -9.13 7.70 -6.76
N ARG A 50 -8.62 7.19 -5.63
CA ARG A 50 -8.17 8.02 -4.50
C ARG A 50 -7.00 8.93 -4.90
N GLY A 51 -6.29 8.55 -5.95
CA GLY A 51 -5.26 9.36 -6.61
C GLY A 51 -3.87 9.20 -6.04
N PHE A 52 -2.97 9.90 -6.69
CA PHE A 52 -1.53 9.88 -6.42
C PHE A 52 -1.08 11.29 -6.06
N GLY A 53 -0.02 11.40 -5.28
CA GLY A 53 0.56 12.66 -4.92
C GLY A 53 1.64 13.15 -5.91
N ALA A 54 2.42 14.13 -5.50
CA ALA A 54 3.45 14.78 -6.33
C ALA A 54 4.59 13.82 -6.73
N HIS A 55 4.86 12.80 -5.91
CA HIS A 55 5.89 11.79 -6.18
C HIS A 55 5.35 10.60 -7.00
N GLY A 56 4.06 10.63 -7.36
CA GLY A 56 3.40 9.55 -8.08
C GLY A 56 3.07 8.33 -7.21
N LEU A 57 3.17 8.46 -5.90
CA LEU A 57 2.82 7.43 -4.94
C LEU A 57 1.34 7.54 -4.54
N PRO A 58 0.68 6.42 -4.17
CA PRO A 58 -0.69 6.46 -3.68
C PRO A 58 -0.81 7.34 -2.43
N ARG A 59 -1.90 8.10 -2.37
CA ARG A 59 -2.23 8.90 -1.19
C ARG A 59 -2.62 8.01 -0.02
N ILE A 60 -2.10 8.31 1.17
CA ILE A 60 -2.42 7.60 2.41
C ILE A 60 -3.92 7.76 2.72
N GLY A 61 -4.44 8.98 2.61
CA GLY A 61 -5.81 9.29 3.01
C GLY A 61 -5.97 9.19 4.53
N ARG A 62 -7.12 8.72 4.97
CA ARG A 62 -7.35 8.33 6.37
C ARG A 62 -7.18 6.83 6.49
N GLY A 63 -6.42 6.40 7.49
CA GLY A 63 -6.14 4.99 7.74
C GLY A 63 -4.94 4.47 6.96
N ASP A 64 -3.78 4.52 7.59
CA ASP A 64 -2.59 3.78 7.18
C ASP A 64 -2.60 2.41 7.89
N TRP A 65 -1.77 1.48 7.43
CA TRP A 65 -1.52 0.23 8.16
C TRP A 65 -1.00 0.50 9.59
N ASN A 66 -0.25 1.59 9.77
CA ASN A 66 0.11 2.11 11.07
C ASN A 66 -0.84 3.26 11.43
N ASP A 67 -1.81 2.99 12.29
CA ASP A 67 -2.84 3.95 12.72
C ASP A 67 -2.26 5.27 13.26
N ALA A 68 -1.02 5.25 13.77
CA ALA A 68 -0.33 6.45 14.22
C ALA A 68 0.09 7.40 13.08
N LEU A 69 0.00 6.96 11.83
CA LEU A 69 0.33 7.73 10.62
C LEU A 69 -0.91 8.11 9.80
N ASP A 70 -2.11 8.00 10.35
CA ASP A 70 -3.37 8.25 9.65
C ASP A 70 -3.59 9.75 9.31
N GLU A 71 -2.94 10.65 10.04
CA GLU A 71 -3.03 12.11 9.84
C GLU A 71 -1.94 12.69 8.93
N VAL A 72 -0.99 11.89 8.47
CA VAL A 72 0.11 12.34 7.58
C VAL A 72 -0.42 12.99 6.30
N GLY A 73 -1.56 12.53 5.80
CA GLY A 73 -2.25 13.11 4.62
C GLY A 73 -1.45 13.08 3.32
N GLY A 74 -0.31 12.42 3.33
CA GLY A 74 0.68 12.42 2.26
C GLY A 74 0.64 11.17 1.39
N GLU A 75 1.81 10.70 1.00
CA GLU A 75 2.02 9.61 0.06
C GLU A 75 2.75 8.44 0.72
N SER A 76 2.43 7.19 0.33
CA SER A 76 2.96 5.99 0.93
C SER A 76 3.75 5.11 -0.04
N VAL A 77 5.00 4.81 0.30
CA VAL A 77 5.87 3.92 -0.46
C VAL A 77 5.43 2.46 -0.32
N TRP A 78 5.09 1.99 0.91
CA TRP A 78 4.64 0.61 1.08
C TRP A 78 3.33 0.34 0.33
N LEU A 79 2.42 1.31 0.34
CA LEU A 79 1.15 1.19 -0.38
C LEU A 79 1.37 1.13 -1.90
N ALA A 80 2.41 1.81 -2.41
CA ALA A 80 2.79 1.70 -3.81
C ALA A 80 3.31 0.29 -4.16
N TRP A 81 4.14 -0.31 -3.31
CA TRP A 81 4.55 -1.71 -3.48
C TRP A 81 3.37 -2.68 -3.43
N PHE A 82 2.47 -2.47 -2.47
CA PHE A 82 1.26 -3.28 -2.33
C PHE A 82 0.36 -3.15 -3.56
N LEU A 83 0.13 -1.93 -4.04
CA LEU A 83 -0.64 -1.67 -5.25
C LEU A 83 0.02 -2.30 -6.48
N ALA A 84 1.34 -2.16 -6.64
CA ALA A 84 2.09 -2.76 -7.74
C ALA A 84 1.90 -4.27 -7.80
N SER A 85 2.05 -4.96 -6.66
CA SER A 85 1.86 -6.41 -6.55
C SER A 85 0.43 -6.83 -6.90
N ASN A 86 -0.57 -6.17 -6.31
CA ASN A 86 -1.97 -6.55 -6.52
C ASN A 86 -2.45 -6.23 -7.94
N ALA A 87 -2.06 -5.08 -8.49
CA ALA A 87 -2.43 -4.70 -9.86
C ALA A 87 -1.78 -5.63 -10.90
N ALA A 88 -0.51 -6.03 -10.70
CA ALA A 88 0.16 -6.97 -11.58
C ALA A 88 -0.52 -8.36 -11.56
N ARG A 89 -0.84 -8.87 -10.36
CA ARG A 89 -1.54 -10.16 -10.20
C ARG A 89 -2.95 -10.11 -10.78
N PHE A 90 -3.65 -9.00 -10.60
CA PHE A 90 -4.98 -8.82 -11.16
C PHE A 90 -4.94 -8.71 -12.69
N ALA A 91 -3.94 -8.02 -13.25
CA ALA A 91 -3.72 -7.98 -14.69
C ALA A 91 -3.51 -9.39 -15.28
N ALA A 92 -2.64 -10.18 -14.64
CA ALA A 92 -2.39 -11.57 -15.05
C ALA A 92 -3.65 -12.45 -14.92
N LEU A 93 -4.48 -12.23 -13.90
CA LEU A 93 -5.76 -12.93 -13.75
C LEU A 93 -6.72 -12.58 -14.87
N LEU A 94 -6.88 -11.30 -15.21
CA LEU A 94 -7.75 -10.86 -16.29
C LEU A 94 -7.30 -11.44 -17.63
N ASP A 95 -5.99 -11.42 -17.90
CA ASP A 95 -5.42 -11.99 -19.12
C ASP A 95 -5.67 -13.50 -19.21
N HIS A 96 -5.43 -14.23 -18.12
CA HIS A 96 -5.71 -15.67 -18.04
C HIS A 96 -7.18 -16.01 -18.28
N LEU A 97 -8.10 -15.15 -17.81
CA LEU A 97 -9.55 -15.32 -17.98
C LEU A 97 -10.06 -14.79 -19.33
N GLY A 98 -9.19 -14.21 -20.18
CA GLY A 98 -9.60 -13.56 -21.43
C GLY A 98 -10.51 -12.35 -21.21
N ARG A 99 -10.37 -11.66 -20.07
CA ARG A 99 -11.17 -10.48 -19.73
C ARG A 99 -10.43 -9.19 -20.10
N GLU A 100 -11.20 -8.17 -20.47
CA GLU A 100 -10.63 -6.85 -20.78
C GLU A 100 -10.04 -6.14 -19.56
N GLY A 101 -9.16 -5.17 -19.79
CA GLY A 101 -8.59 -4.31 -18.74
C GLY A 101 -7.21 -4.72 -18.22
N ALA A 102 -6.70 -5.91 -18.56
CA ALA A 102 -5.39 -6.40 -18.10
C ALA A 102 -4.26 -5.37 -18.31
N ALA A 103 -4.15 -4.79 -19.53
CA ALA A 103 -3.12 -3.82 -19.84
C ALA A 103 -3.20 -2.53 -19.00
N ARG A 104 -4.39 -2.12 -18.55
CA ARG A 104 -4.58 -0.95 -17.66
C ARG A 104 -3.97 -1.22 -16.29
N PHE A 105 -4.24 -2.39 -15.70
CA PHE A 105 -3.72 -2.75 -14.39
C PHE A 105 -2.23 -3.05 -14.43
N ALA A 106 -1.71 -3.65 -15.51
CA ALA A 106 -0.28 -3.83 -15.72
C ALA A 106 0.46 -2.48 -15.73
N ARG A 107 -0.04 -1.50 -16.49
CA ARG A 107 0.54 -0.13 -16.46
C ARG A 107 0.45 0.55 -15.11
N CYS A 108 -0.62 0.30 -14.36
CA CYS A 108 -0.75 0.81 -12.98
C CYS A 108 0.34 0.21 -12.09
N ALA A 109 0.55 -1.09 -12.17
CA ALA A 109 1.58 -1.80 -11.41
C ALA A 109 2.99 -1.25 -11.71
N GLU A 110 3.34 -1.09 -12.97
CA GLU A 110 4.62 -0.54 -13.41
C GLU A 110 4.84 0.88 -12.87
N LYS A 111 3.85 1.76 -13.00
CA LYS A 111 3.94 3.13 -12.50
C LYS A 111 4.10 3.19 -10.98
N ALA A 112 3.35 2.38 -10.25
CA ALA A 112 3.45 2.30 -8.79
C ALA A 112 4.84 1.81 -8.35
N ALA A 113 5.37 0.77 -8.98
CA ALA A 113 6.72 0.26 -8.72
C ALA A 113 7.80 1.30 -9.02
N GLN A 114 7.72 1.99 -10.16
CA GLN A 114 8.66 3.03 -10.55
C GLN A 114 8.63 4.23 -9.58
N ALA A 115 7.44 4.61 -9.12
CA ALA A 115 7.30 5.68 -8.14
C ALA A 115 7.91 5.30 -6.79
N ALA A 116 7.65 4.07 -6.32
CA ALA A 116 8.21 3.57 -5.08
C ALA A 116 9.75 3.43 -5.15
N ASP A 117 10.32 2.99 -6.28
CA ASP A 117 11.77 2.88 -6.44
C ASP A 117 12.50 4.22 -6.36
N LYS A 118 11.85 5.32 -6.74
CA LYS A 118 12.41 6.68 -6.60
C LYS A 118 12.58 7.14 -5.15
N ALA A 119 11.89 6.49 -4.21
CA ALA A 119 12.02 6.78 -2.79
C ALA A 119 13.25 6.10 -2.14
N TRP A 120 14.19 5.61 -2.94
CA TRP A 120 15.45 5.01 -2.50
C TRP A 120 16.38 6.04 -1.88
N THR A 121 16.79 5.83 -0.63
CA THR A 121 17.68 6.72 0.13
C THR A 121 19.16 6.40 0.00
N GLY A 122 19.50 5.35 -0.77
CA GLY A 122 20.87 4.82 -0.85
C GLY A 122 21.09 3.56 0.00
N ARG A 123 20.24 3.30 1.00
CA ARG A 123 20.37 2.16 1.93
C ARG A 123 19.06 1.41 2.14
N TRP A 124 17.94 2.10 2.05
CA TRP A 124 16.57 1.57 2.20
C TRP A 124 15.59 2.54 1.53
N TYR A 125 14.33 2.17 1.48
CA TYR A 125 13.25 3.02 0.98
C TYR A 125 12.68 3.90 2.09
N ALA A 126 12.39 5.15 1.78
CA ALA A 126 11.63 6.02 2.66
C ALA A 126 10.25 5.39 2.95
N ARG A 127 9.62 5.76 4.06
CA ARG A 127 8.27 5.32 4.41
C ARG A 127 7.22 5.97 3.51
N GLY A 128 7.45 7.22 3.15
CA GLY A 128 6.54 8.03 2.35
C GLY A 128 6.91 9.51 2.35
N TYR A 129 5.92 10.33 2.12
CA TYR A 129 6.05 11.79 2.14
C TYR A 129 4.85 12.39 2.85
N PHE A 130 5.08 13.43 3.65
CA PHE A 130 4.03 14.25 4.24
C PHE A 130 3.25 15.02 3.17
N ALA A 131 2.08 15.57 3.54
CA ALA A 131 1.33 16.46 2.66
C ALA A 131 2.12 17.71 2.26
N SER A 132 3.09 18.14 3.07
CA SER A 132 4.04 19.21 2.77
C SER A 132 5.05 18.88 1.66
N GLY A 133 5.21 17.59 1.34
CA GLY A 133 6.26 17.08 0.45
C GLY A 133 7.55 16.67 1.16
N GLU A 134 7.65 16.88 2.46
CA GLU A 134 8.79 16.41 3.26
C GLU A 134 8.82 14.88 3.34
N VAL A 135 10.03 14.33 3.43
CA VAL A 135 10.23 12.87 3.51
C VAL A 135 9.80 12.34 4.87
N LEU A 136 8.96 11.34 4.87
CA LEU A 136 8.61 10.55 6.05
C LEU A 136 9.53 9.32 6.11
N GLY A 137 10.35 9.22 7.16
CA GLY A 137 11.26 8.07 7.31
C GLY A 137 12.31 8.01 6.19
N GLY A 138 13.11 9.05 6.03
CA GLY A 138 14.19 9.14 5.05
C GLY A 138 15.48 8.44 5.51
N GLU A 139 16.64 9.08 5.33
CA GLU A 139 17.96 8.49 5.63
C GLU A 139 18.18 8.23 7.12
N GLU A 140 17.54 9.01 7.98
CA GLU A 140 17.71 8.92 9.44
C GLU A 140 16.84 7.82 10.08
N ARG A 141 15.73 7.46 9.43
CA ARG A 141 14.74 6.53 10.01
C ARG A 141 14.37 5.44 9.02
N ILE A 142 14.51 4.19 9.46
CA ILE A 142 14.06 3.02 8.70
C ILE A 142 12.74 2.50 9.25
N ASP A 143 11.84 2.13 8.35
CA ASP A 143 10.53 1.50 8.62
C ASP A 143 10.52 0.08 8.07
N SER A 144 10.01 -0.89 8.82
CA SER A 144 10.01 -2.31 8.43
C SER A 144 9.07 -2.59 7.26
N VAL A 145 7.92 -1.90 7.22
CA VAL A 145 6.82 -2.21 6.28
C VAL A 145 7.23 -1.86 4.85
N ALA A 146 7.84 -0.67 4.65
CA ALA A 146 8.31 -0.26 3.32
C ALA A 146 9.36 -1.22 2.75
N GLN A 147 10.31 -1.69 3.59
CA GLN A 147 11.37 -2.60 3.16
C GLN A 147 10.83 -4.01 2.88
N SER A 148 9.98 -4.52 3.75
CA SER A 148 9.35 -5.83 3.58
C SER A 148 8.53 -5.90 2.29
N TRP A 149 7.73 -4.88 2.03
CA TRP A 149 6.91 -4.83 0.81
C TRP A 149 7.71 -4.59 -0.46
N ALA A 150 8.87 -3.96 -0.40
CA ALA A 150 9.78 -3.88 -1.55
C ALA A 150 10.17 -5.27 -2.06
N VAL A 151 10.40 -6.24 -1.17
CA VAL A 151 10.68 -7.64 -1.53
C VAL A 151 9.40 -8.40 -1.84
N LEU A 152 8.39 -8.33 -0.96
CA LEU A 152 7.16 -9.12 -1.09
C LEU A 152 6.37 -8.79 -2.37
N SER A 153 6.49 -7.56 -2.86
CA SER A 153 5.84 -7.14 -4.10
C SER A 153 6.36 -7.89 -5.33
N GLY A 154 7.63 -8.25 -5.33
CA GLY A 154 8.31 -8.80 -6.51
C GLY A 154 8.39 -7.81 -7.68
N ALA A 155 8.15 -6.51 -7.44
CA ALA A 155 7.99 -5.52 -8.50
C ALA A 155 9.30 -5.09 -9.18
N LEU A 156 10.44 -5.39 -8.58
CA LEU A 156 11.79 -5.05 -9.09
C LEU A 156 12.68 -6.30 -9.15
N PRO A 157 12.36 -7.28 -10.01
CA PRO A 157 13.08 -8.56 -10.03
C PRO A 157 14.57 -8.42 -10.40
N ASP A 158 14.92 -7.43 -11.19
CA ASP A 158 16.29 -7.22 -11.67
C ASP A 158 17.11 -6.24 -10.80
N SER A 159 16.51 -5.71 -9.72
CA SER A 159 17.15 -4.77 -8.81
C SER A 159 17.66 -5.45 -7.55
N ASN A 160 18.85 -5.07 -7.10
CA ASN A 160 19.39 -5.51 -5.80
C ASN A 160 18.91 -4.64 -4.63
N ARG A 161 18.26 -3.49 -4.89
CA ARG A 161 17.78 -2.55 -3.84
C ARG A 161 16.83 -3.18 -2.83
N PRO A 162 15.82 -3.98 -3.23
CA PRO A 162 14.94 -4.63 -2.26
C PRO A 162 15.70 -5.53 -1.27
N GLY A 163 16.69 -6.29 -1.76
CA GLY A 163 17.56 -7.11 -0.90
C GLY A 163 18.38 -6.27 0.08
N ILE A 164 19.02 -5.19 -0.39
CA ILE A 164 19.79 -4.24 0.44
C ILE A 164 18.87 -3.60 1.51
N ALA A 165 17.63 -3.26 1.13
CA ALA A 165 16.66 -2.67 2.03
C ALA A 165 16.29 -3.61 3.19
N VAL A 166 16.00 -4.88 2.88
CA VAL A 166 15.70 -5.90 3.89
C VAL A 166 16.91 -6.20 4.77
N ASP A 167 18.09 -6.32 4.20
CA ASP A 167 19.32 -6.47 4.98
C ASP A 167 19.55 -5.31 5.95
N SER A 168 19.22 -4.09 5.53
CA SER A 168 19.27 -2.91 6.39
C SER A 168 18.22 -2.97 7.49
N ALA A 169 17.01 -3.43 7.18
CA ALA A 169 15.95 -3.64 8.16
C ALA A 169 16.34 -4.71 9.20
N VAL A 170 16.87 -5.85 8.77
CA VAL A 170 17.35 -6.90 9.70
C VAL A 170 18.42 -6.38 10.63
N ARG A 171 19.41 -5.63 10.12
CA ARG A 171 20.49 -5.07 10.96
C ARG A 171 20.02 -4.02 11.95
N ARG A 172 18.99 -3.26 11.63
CA ARG A 172 18.59 -2.09 12.42
C ARG A 172 17.34 -2.32 13.27
N LEU A 173 16.45 -3.21 12.84
CA LEU A 173 15.16 -3.40 13.48
C LEU A 173 15.05 -4.70 14.29
N VAL A 174 15.84 -5.73 13.94
CA VAL A 174 15.84 -6.98 14.71
C VAL A 174 16.65 -6.81 15.99
N ASP A 175 15.94 -6.85 17.10
CA ASP A 175 16.54 -6.85 18.44
C ASP A 175 16.59 -8.29 18.97
N ARG A 176 17.78 -8.90 18.88
CA ARG A 176 17.96 -10.31 19.28
C ARG A 176 18.02 -10.50 20.80
N ALA A 177 18.27 -9.44 21.56
CA ALA A 177 18.30 -9.52 23.01
C ALA A 177 16.88 -9.56 23.59
N GLU A 178 15.97 -8.85 22.92
CA GLU A 178 14.57 -8.75 23.35
C GLU A 178 13.62 -9.65 22.52
N ASP A 179 14.16 -10.44 21.58
CA ASP A 179 13.40 -11.32 20.67
C ASP A 179 12.26 -10.61 19.93
N LEU A 180 12.52 -9.36 19.46
CA LEU A 180 11.51 -8.57 18.76
C LEU A 180 12.04 -7.95 17.47
N VAL A 181 11.13 -7.54 16.62
CA VAL A 181 11.40 -6.70 15.46
C VAL A 181 10.71 -5.35 15.66
N ARG A 182 11.50 -4.29 15.69
CA ARG A 182 10.97 -2.93 15.80
C ARG A 182 10.25 -2.56 14.51
N LEU A 183 9.13 -1.88 14.64
CA LEU A 183 8.39 -1.40 13.46
C LEU A 183 9.22 -0.35 12.69
N PHE A 184 9.86 0.56 13.41
CA PHE A 184 10.77 1.58 12.87
C PHE A 184 11.79 2.04 13.92
N THR A 185 12.88 2.68 13.46
CA THR A 185 13.89 3.27 14.34
C THR A 185 14.59 4.45 13.64
N PRO A 186 14.90 5.58 14.36
CA PRO A 186 14.41 5.92 15.69
C PRO A 186 12.88 6.13 15.72
N PRO A 187 12.24 6.16 16.90
CA PRO A 187 10.82 6.46 17.02
C PRO A 187 10.49 7.88 16.54
N TYR A 188 9.24 8.08 16.08
CA TYR A 188 8.73 9.42 15.80
C TYR A 188 8.51 10.18 17.09
N SER A 189 8.85 11.46 17.10
CA SER A 189 8.48 12.33 18.23
C SER A 189 7.01 12.74 18.11
N PRO A 190 6.35 13.12 19.23
CA PRO A 190 4.98 13.63 19.19
C PRO A 190 4.79 14.85 18.29
N ASP A 191 5.84 15.62 18.07
CA ASP A 191 5.82 16.86 17.29
C ASP A 191 6.02 16.63 15.78
N GLU A 192 6.32 15.40 15.35
CA GLU A 192 6.53 15.00 13.95
C GLU A 192 5.25 14.50 13.26
N ARG A 193 4.07 14.78 13.84
CA ARG A 193 2.77 14.33 13.33
C ARG A 193 2.08 15.38 12.45
#